data_53bc447cb75f844649488e297872a7a1
#
_entry.id   53bc447cb75f844649488e297872a7a1
#
_cell.length_a   1.000
_cell.length_b   1.000
_cell.length_c   1.000
_cell.angle_alpha   90.00
_cell.angle_beta   90.00
_cell.angle_gamma   90.00
#
_symmetry.space_group_name_H-M   'P 1'
#
loop_
_entity.id
_entity.type
_entity.pdbx_description
1 polymer ?
#
loop_
_entity_poly.entity_id
_entity_poly.type
_entity_poly.pdbx_seq_one_letter_code
_entity_poly.pdbx_strand_id
1 'polypeptide(L)'
;MVDRATARRTSAAAAVLTLAASFSACATTGAVTVDDNPDKPFVLEGVSDLTQVAKLTGPDAINDTAQVGVAGTDLGSMTTVGDKTYFFFGDTFGDRDPDSYGGEGGNWRSNVSAWTTDDDPSDGITFDGWSPVDGIGSAAAMVEGDHDVNDGTGEVTKIPTYGFAVGDALYILYMSVKHWGDAGKWDANYSGLARSTDGGASWTALDAPRWPGDSNVIQVATAQVTEGGQDYIYFWSIPAGRFGAVTLMRVPADRASVEDLDAYTYFAGTAADRSPIWSGRMSDAATVVDGTIGELSVMWSTYLNRWIMTYSDGGNAYIREGVTPWGPWNAPIELASGSDYPGLYSPYMSPRYVADGGRKIYFTMSLWGPYNVFWFSVDLDRRS
;
A
#
# COMPACT_ATOMS: atom_id res chain seq x y z
N MET A 1 1.30 -13.97 -91.74
CA MET A 1 0.65 -14.13 -90.40
C MET A 1 1.77 -14.49 -89.44
N VAL A 2 2.26 -13.53 -88.73
CA VAL A 2 3.39 -13.69 -87.83
C VAL A 2 2.96 -13.22 -86.45
N ASP A 3 2.95 -14.15 -85.56
CA ASP A 3 2.56 -13.96 -84.17
C ASP A 3 3.74 -13.39 -83.35
N ARG A 4 3.52 -12.26 -82.68
CA ARG A 4 4.51 -11.63 -81.80
C ARG A 4 4.18 -11.92 -80.34
N ALA A 5 4.93 -12.82 -79.73
CA ALA A 5 4.90 -13.08 -78.34
C ALA A 5 5.55 -11.92 -77.53
N THR A 6 4.79 -11.32 -76.62
CA THR A 6 5.24 -10.25 -75.80
C THR A 6 5.69 -10.85 -74.42
N ALA A 7 6.98 -10.73 -74.11
CA ALA A 7 7.54 -11.16 -72.87
C ALA A 7 7.19 -10.16 -71.75
N ARG A 8 6.48 -10.60 -70.71
CA ARG A 8 6.26 -9.84 -69.46
C ARG A 8 7.41 -10.07 -68.51
N ARG A 9 8.12 -9.03 -68.19
CA ARG A 9 9.09 -9.00 -67.10
C ARG A 9 8.32 -8.87 -65.82
N THR A 10 8.40 -9.86 -64.93
CA THR A 10 7.95 -9.79 -63.53
C THR A 10 9.07 -9.23 -62.65
N SER A 11 8.87 -8.03 -62.14
CA SER A 11 9.73 -7.45 -61.13
C SER A 11 9.30 -8.01 -59.75
N ALA A 12 10.17 -8.76 -59.12
CA ALA A 12 9.99 -9.18 -57.73
C ALA A 12 10.40 -8.01 -56.80
N ALA A 13 9.42 -7.43 -56.11
CA ALA A 13 9.68 -6.50 -55.05
C ALA A 13 9.95 -7.30 -53.76
N ALA A 14 11.18 -7.22 -53.25
CA ALA A 14 11.54 -7.76 -51.94
C ALA A 14 10.99 -6.82 -50.87
N ALA A 15 9.98 -7.28 -50.13
CA ALA A 15 9.51 -6.61 -48.93
C ALA A 15 10.48 -6.93 -47.79
N VAL A 16 11.23 -5.93 -47.34
CA VAL A 16 12.00 -6.00 -46.12
C VAL A 16 11.02 -5.80 -44.95
N LEU A 17 10.67 -6.89 -44.25
CA LEU A 17 9.98 -6.82 -42.98
C LEU A 17 10.98 -6.40 -41.90
N THR A 18 10.96 -5.12 -41.49
CA THR A 18 11.57 -4.66 -40.27
C THR A 18 10.68 -5.11 -39.10
N LEU A 19 11.11 -6.16 -38.38
CA LEU A 19 10.55 -6.50 -37.10
C LEU A 19 11.00 -5.39 -36.11
N ALA A 20 10.10 -4.46 -35.84
CA ALA A 20 10.24 -3.60 -34.64
C ALA A 20 9.95 -4.47 -33.42
N ALA A 21 11.02 -4.91 -32.73
CA ALA A 21 10.89 -5.50 -31.41
C ALA A 21 10.47 -4.36 -30.47
N SER A 22 9.18 -4.28 -30.19
CA SER A 22 8.65 -3.48 -29.10
C SER A 22 9.10 -4.14 -27.79
N PHE A 23 10.20 -3.67 -27.22
CA PHE A 23 10.51 -3.92 -25.83
C PHE A 23 9.44 -3.17 -25.02
N SER A 24 8.34 -3.86 -24.69
CA SER A 24 7.47 -3.48 -23.60
C SER A 24 8.30 -3.65 -22.34
N ALA A 25 8.88 -2.57 -21.84
CA ALA A 25 9.40 -2.53 -20.48
C ALA A 25 8.19 -2.65 -19.56
N CYS A 26 7.83 -3.89 -19.20
CA CYS A 26 7.05 -4.10 -17.98
C CYS A 26 7.88 -3.50 -16.86
N ALA A 27 7.51 -2.32 -16.39
CA ALA A 27 7.94 -1.82 -15.10
C ALA A 27 7.21 -2.65 -14.03
N THR A 28 7.64 -3.89 -13.85
CA THR A 28 7.44 -4.57 -12.59
C THR A 28 8.23 -3.75 -11.59
N THR A 29 7.61 -3.25 -10.53
CA THR A 29 8.33 -2.84 -9.33
C THR A 29 9.12 -4.06 -8.92
N GLY A 30 10.38 -4.15 -9.36
CA GLY A 30 11.21 -5.34 -9.21
C GLY A 30 11.38 -5.62 -7.73
N ALA A 31 11.31 -6.89 -7.34
CA ALA A 31 11.61 -7.31 -6.00
C ALA A 31 12.98 -6.75 -5.56
N VAL A 32 13.01 -6.13 -4.38
CA VAL A 32 14.25 -5.57 -3.82
C VAL A 32 15.10 -6.72 -3.32
N THR A 33 16.36 -6.81 -3.81
CA THR A 33 17.31 -7.79 -3.27
C THR A 33 17.78 -7.34 -1.90
N VAL A 34 17.69 -8.22 -0.90
CA VAL A 34 18.17 -7.94 0.45
C VAL A 34 19.70 -7.80 0.43
N ASP A 35 20.19 -6.68 0.97
CA ASP A 35 21.59 -6.50 1.31
C ASP A 35 21.78 -6.91 2.78
N ASP A 36 22.49 -8.00 3.02
CA ASP A 36 22.62 -8.65 4.33
C ASP A 36 23.63 -7.98 5.27
N ASN A 37 24.23 -6.84 4.88
CA ASN A 37 25.19 -6.16 5.75
C ASN A 37 24.50 -5.19 6.73
N PRO A 38 24.22 -5.59 7.98
CA PRO A 38 23.54 -4.76 8.99
C PRO A 38 24.45 -3.68 9.59
N ASP A 39 25.77 -3.67 9.28
CA ASP A 39 26.74 -2.71 9.83
C ASP A 39 26.84 -1.42 9.02
N LYS A 40 26.03 -1.26 7.97
CA LYS A 40 25.99 0.00 7.23
C LYS A 40 25.53 1.14 8.15
N PRO A 41 26.23 2.28 8.11
CA PRO A 41 25.78 3.45 8.88
C PRO A 41 24.45 3.96 8.36
N PHE A 42 23.64 4.53 9.23
CA PHE A 42 22.46 5.29 8.83
C PHE A 42 22.87 6.54 8.05
N VAL A 43 22.14 6.84 7.00
CA VAL A 43 22.43 7.94 6.09
C VAL A 43 21.28 8.99 6.03
N LEU A 44 20.08 8.66 6.48
CA LEU A 44 18.99 9.61 6.60
C LEU A 44 19.24 10.53 7.80
N GLU A 45 19.40 11.82 7.55
CA GLU A 45 19.61 12.83 8.59
C GLU A 45 18.33 13.55 8.99
N GLY A 46 17.39 13.68 8.06
CA GLY A 46 16.17 14.45 8.24
C GLY A 46 15.30 14.40 7.01
N VAL A 47 14.26 15.22 7.05
CA VAL A 47 13.39 15.53 5.92
C VAL A 47 13.21 17.03 5.82
N SER A 48 12.99 17.53 4.60
CA SER A 48 12.78 18.95 4.33
C SER A 48 11.70 19.16 3.26
N ASP A 49 11.23 20.40 3.11
CA ASP A 49 10.28 20.80 2.07
C ASP A 49 8.97 19.99 2.04
N LEU A 50 8.47 19.60 3.24
CA LEU A 50 7.15 18.96 3.35
C LEU A 50 6.09 19.89 2.75
N THR A 51 5.36 19.38 1.77
CA THR A 51 4.34 20.14 1.04
C THR A 51 3.07 19.31 0.87
N GLN A 52 1.91 19.87 1.22
CA GLN A 52 0.63 19.33 0.79
C GLN A 52 0.40 19.74 -0.67
N VAL A 53 0.53 18.78 -1.59
CA VAL A 53 0.45 19.02 -3.04
C VAL A 53 -1.00 19.14 -3.48
N ALA A 54 -1.85 18.20 -3.05
CA ALA A 54 -3.25 18.12 -3.47
C ALA A 54 -4.14 17.48 -2.42
N LYS A 55 -5.46 17.74 -2.50
CA LYS A 55 -6.50 16.95 -1.87
C LYS A 55 -7.01 15.93 -2.89
N LEU A 56 -7.00 14.64 -2.56
CA LEU A 56 -7.36 13.58 -3.50
C LEU A 56 -8.83 13.18 -3.47
N THR A 57 -9.49 13.29 -2.29
CA THR A 57 -10.87 12.81 -2.10
C THR A 57 -11.75 13.85 -1.42
N GLY A 58 -13.05 13.73 -1.59
CA GLY A 58 -14.06 14.57 -0.97
C GLY A 58 -14.27 15.92 -1.67
N PRO A 59 -15.04 16.85 -1.07
CA PRO A 59 -15.31 18.16 -1.64
C PRO A 59 -14.02 18.94 -1.94
N ASP A 60 -13.99 19.67 -3.06
CA ASP A 60 -12.87 20.50 -3.52
C ASP A 60 -11.56 19.71 -3.76
N ALA A 61 -11.64 18.40 -3.93
CA ALA A 61 -10.50 17.59 -4.35
C ALA A 61 -10.21 17.76 -5.85
N ILE A 62 -8.98 17.43 -6.26
CA ILE A 62 -8.62 17.43 -7.69
C ILE A 62 -9.41 16.35 -8.47
N ASN A 63 -9.86 15.30 -7.78
CA ASN A 63 -10.75 14.27 -8.31
C ASN A 63 -12.19 14.60 -7.92
N ASP A 64 -13.12 14.55 -8.87
CA ASP A 64 -14.54 14.71 -8.58
C ASP A 64 -15.12 13.41 -7.99
N THR A 65 -14.80 13.15 -6.73
CA THR A 65 -15.19 11.92 -6.04
C THR A 65 -16.67 11.91 -5.61
N ALA A 66 -17.35 13.05 -5.64
CA ALA A 66 -18.78 13.14 -5.37
C ALA A 66 -19.61 12.39 -6.41
N GLN A 67 -19.19 12.39 -7.69
CA GLN A 67 -19.87 11.67 -8.77
C GLN A 67 -19.91 10.15 -8.57
N VAL A 68 -18.98 9.61 -7.78
CA VAL A 68 -18.92 8.19 -7.46
C VAL A 68 -19.33 7.91 -6.00
N GLY A 69 -19.96 8.88 -5.36
CA GLY A 69 -20.46 8.74 -4.00
C GLY A 69 -19.37 8.64 -2.93
N VAL A 70 -18.23 9.30 -3.11
CA VAL A 70 -17.15 9.37 -2.10
C VAL A 70 -17.00 10.81 -1.62
N ALA A 71 -17.77 11.17 -0.58
CA ALA A 71 -17.71 12.48 0.06
C ALA A 71 -16.72 12.52 1.23
N GLY A 72 -16.49 11.39 1.88
CA GLY A 72 -15.49 11.22 2.93
C GLY A 72 -14.92 9.82 2.92
N THR A 73 -13.60 9.71 3.05
CA THR A 73 -12.87 8.43 3.14
C THR A 73 -11.47 8.67 3.68
N ASP A 74 -10.80 7.61 4.10
CA ASP A 74 -9.47 7.70 4.67
C ASP A 74 -8.49 6.64 4.11
N LEU A 75 -7.31 6.56 4.69
CA LEU A 75 -6.20 5.66 4.35
C LEU A 75 -5.56 6.01 2.99
N GLY A 76 -5.78 5.20 1.95
CA GLY A 76 -5.17 5.41 0.63
C GLY A 76 -3.83 4.70 0.46
N SER A 77 -3.67 3.49 1.02
CA SER A 77 -2.50 2.65 0.72
C SER A 77 -2.47 2.26 -0.75
N MET A 78 -1.26 2.06 -1.30
CA MET A 78 -1.07 1.94 -2.74
C MET A 78 -0.41 0.63 -3.14
N THR A 79 -0.85 0.06 -4.27
CA THR A 79 -0.21 -1.10 -4.89
C THR A 79 -0.17 -0.91 -6.40
N THR A 80 1.00 -1.12 -7.01
CA THR A 80 1.17 -0.99 -8.45
C THR A 80 1.24 -2.36 -9.14
N VAL A 81 0.47 -2.54 -10.21
CA VAL A 81 0.49 -3.72 -11.09
C VAL A 81 0.56 -3.26 -12.53
N GLY A 82 1.65 -3.57 -13.21
CA GLY A 82 1.89 -3.08 -14.56
C GLY A 82 1.99 -1.54 -14.57
N ASP A 83 1.14 -0.91 -15.36
CA ASP A 83 1.04 0.55 -15.49
C ASP A 83 0.02 1.18 -14.53
N LYS A 84 -0.75 0.37 -13.79
CA LYS A 84 -1.80 0.84 -12.89
C LYS A 84 -1.34 0.86 -11.43
N THR A 85 -1.67 1.92 -10.72
CA THR A 85 -1.63 2.00 -9.26
C THR A 85 -3.04 1.99 -8.71
N TYR A 86 -3.29 1.10 -7.76
CA TYR A 86 -4.53 0.99 -7.01
C TYR A 86 -4.37 1.67 -5.66
N PHE A 87 -5.39 2.45 -5.28
CA PHE A 87 -5.50 3.09 -3.98
C PHE A 87 -6.61 2.40 -3.19
N PHE A 88 -6.32 2.00 -1.97
CA PHE A 88 -7.28 1.32 -1.10
C PHE A 88 -7.66 2.22 0.07
N PHE A 89 -8.94 2.50 0.17
CA PHE A 89 -9.51 3.40 1.17
C PHE A 89 -10.31 2.62 2.21
N GLY A 90 -10.38 3.16 3.43
CA GLY A 90 -11.18 2.62 4.52
C GLY A 90 -12.64 2.97 4.45
N ASP A 91 -13.28 3.11 5.62
CA ASP A 91 -14.69 3.50 5.71
C ASP A 91 -14.96 4.70 4.81
N THR A 92 -15.98 4.57 3.99
CA THR A 92 -16.30 5.54 2.94
C THR A 92 -17.74 5.95 3.01
N PHE A 93 -18.01 7.25 3.05
CA PHE A 93 -19.33 7.85 3.15
C PHE A 93 -19.64 8.62 1.89
N GLY A 94 -20.77 8.30 1.25
CA GLY A 94 -21.21 8.96 0.03
C GLY A 94 -22.16 10.12 0.29
N ASP A 95 -22.87 10.08 1.41
CA ASP A 95 -23.84 11.10 1.83
C ASP A 95 -23.36 11.69 3.16
N ARG A 96 -22.61 12.78 3.06
CA ARG A 96 -21.92 13.41 4.18
C ARG A 96 -22.18 14.91 4.19
N ASP A 97 -22.60 15.43 5.34
CA ASP A 97 -22.72 16.87 5.53
C ASP A 97 -21.31 17.53 5.42
N PRO A 98 -21.16 18.64 4.70
CA PRO A 98 -19.88 19.37 4.61
C PRO A 98 -19.28 19.76 5.97
N ASP A 99 -20.11 19.96 6.99
CA ASP A 99 -19.70 20.31 8.35
C ASP A 99 -19.41 19.09 9.25
N SER A 100 -19.60 17.86 8.75
CA SER A 100 -19.29 16.63 9.49
C SER A 100 -17.83 16.56 9.89
N TYR A 101 -17.54 15.99 11.07
CA TYR A 101 -16.19 15.83 11.60
C TYR A 101 -15.85 14.34 11.82
N GLY A 102 -14.78 13.86 11.17
CA GLY A 102 -14.37 12.47 11.29
C GLY A 102 -15.18 11.50 10.42
N GLY A 103 -15.05 10.21 10.69
CA GLY A 103 -15.67 9.14 9.92
C GLY A 103 -17.15 8.96 10.22
N GLU A 104 -17.99 9.79 9.64
CA GLU A 104 -19.45 9.72 9.77
C GLU A 104 -20.16 10.12 8.47
N GLY A 105 -21.37 9.64 8.25
CA GLY A 105 -22.20 9.95 7.08
C GLY A 105 -23.13 8.80 6.71
N GLY A 106 -23.97 9.03 5.69
CA GLY A 106 -24.79 8.02 5.04
C GLY A 106 -24.09 7.35 3.87
N ASN A 107 -24.75 6.35 3.28
CA ASN A 107 -24.20 5.54 2.19
C ASN A 107 -22.78 5.03 2.55
N TRP A 108 -22.68 4.39 3.71
CA TRP A 108 -21.46 3.86 4.26
C TRP A 108 -21.07 2.55 3.60
N ARG A 109 -19.83 2.47 3.12
CA ARG A 109 -19.15 1.26 2.66
C ARG A 109 -17.90 1.08 3.49
N SER A 110 -17.62 -0.15 3.88
CA SER A 110 -16.45 -0.50 4.71
C SER A 110 -15.12 -0.15 4.05
N ASN A 111 -15.10 -0.07 2.72
CA ASN A 111 -13.89 0.21 1.95
C ASN A 111 -14.25 0.43 0.47
N VAL A 112 -13.41 1.17 -0.23
CA VAL A 112 -13.51 1.32 -1.69
C VAL A 112 -12.11 1.37 -2.30
N SER A 113 -11.98 1.23 -3.62
CA SER A 113 -10.70 1.46 -4.29
C SER A 113 -10.84 2.27 -5.57
N ALA A 114 -9.81 3.09 -5.81
CA ALA A 114 -9.58 3.78 -7.08
C ALA A 114 -8.34 3.20 -7.76
N TRP A 115 -8.22 3.46 -9.06
CA TRP A 115 -7.02 3.14 -9.81
C TRP A 115 -6.63 4.28 -10.73
N THR A 116 -5.36 4.34 -11.09
CA THR A 116 -4.80 5.37 -11.96
C THR A 116 -3.63 4.84 -12.79
N THR A 117 -3.43 5.44 -13.95
CA THR A 117 -2.22 5.33 -14.78
C THR A 117 -1.37 6.61 -14.70
N ASP A 118 -1.82 7.61 -13.94
CA ASP A 118 -1.10 8.85 -13.71
C ASP A 118 0.25 8.55 -13.05
N ASP A 119 1.33 9.01 -13.66
CA ASP A 119 2.71 8.80 -13.23
C ASP A 119 3.45 10.11 -12.92
N ASP A 120 2.75 11.26 -13.01
CA ASP A 120 3.27 12.56 -12.59
C ASP A 120 2.75 12.95 -11.20
N PRO A 121 3.50 12.68 -10.13
CA PRO A 121 3.05 12.99 -8.78
C PRO A 121 3.14 14.49 -8.41
N SER A 122 3.68 15.35 -9.28
CA SER A 122 4.10 16.71 -8.92
C SER A 122 2.94 17.69 -8.72
N ASP A 123 1.77 17.42 -9.31
CA ASP A 123 0.56 18.24 -9.19
C ASP A 123 -0.61 17.50 -8.51
N GLY A 124 -0.37 16.31 -8.00
CA GLY A 124 -1.33 15.41 -7.38
C GLY A 124 -1.47 14.12 -8.19
N ILE A 125 -2.48 13.31 -7.85
CA ILE A 125 -2.81 12.08 -8.59
C ILE A 125 -4.26 12.14 -9.02
N THR A 126 -4.49 12.03 -10.33
CA THR A 126 -5.83 11.91 -10.90
C THR A 126 -6.24 10.46 -11.03
N PHE A 127 -7.45 10.11 -10.56
CA PHE A 127 -7.95 8.74 -10.68
C PHE A 127 -8.62 8.53 -12.05
N ASP A 128 -8.20 7.47 -12.75
CA ASP A 128 -8.83 7.05 -14.01
C ASP A 128 -10.17 6.33 -13.75
N GLY A 129 -10.35 5.75 -12.58
CA GLY A 129 -11.59 5.06 -12.24
C GLY A 129 -11.62 4.48 -10.82
N TRP A 130 -12.80 3.93 -10.50
CA TRP A 130 -13.08 3.25 -9.24
C TRP A 130 -13.44 1.80 -9.54
N SER A 131 -13.12 0.89 -8.65
CA SER A 131 -13.34 -0.54 -8.86
C SER A 131 -13.30 -1.30 -7.52
N PRO A 132 -14.36 -2.05 -7.17
CA PRO A 132 -15.57 -2.25 -7.95
C PRO A 132 -16.47 -1.01 -8.01
N VAL A 133 -17.44 -1.05 -8.91
CA VAL A 133 -18.54 -0.08 -8.99
C VAL A 133 -19.89 -0.80 -8.91
N ASP A 134 -20.88 -0.14 -8.35
CA ASP A 134 -22.26 -0.63 -8.29
C ASP A 134 -23.01 -0.47 -9.62
N GLY A 135 -24.28 -0.88 -9.64
CA GLY A 135 -25.13 -0.83 -10.86
C GLY A 135 -25.46 0.58 -11.37
N ILE A 136 -25.15 1.63 -10.60
CA ILE A 136 -25.33 3.04 -11.00
C ILE A 136 -24.01 3.78 -11.20
N GLY A 137 -22.86 3.08 -11.08
CA GLY A 137 -21.52 3.60 -11.34
C GLY A 137 -20.85 4.24 -10.12
N SER A 138 -21.40 4.10 -8.91
CA SER A 138 -20.75 4.55 -7.67
C SER A 138 -19.71 3.54 -7.21
N ALA A 139 -18.69 4.03 -6.50
CA ALA A 139 -17.70 3.18 -5.87
C ALA A 139 -18.36 2.20 -4.90
N ALA A 140 -18.14 0.91 -5.09
CA ALA A 140 -18.69 -0.16 -4.26
C ALA A 140 -17.60 -0.72 -3.34
N ALA A 141 -18.01 -1.37 -2.25
CA ALA A 141 -17.09 -2.01 -1.35
C ALA A 141 -16.34 -3.17 -2.04
N MET A 142 -15.05 -3.29 -1.79
CA MET A 142 -14.27 -4.47 -2.15
C MET A 142 -14.71 -5.67 -1.31
N VAL A 143 -14.83 -5.45 0.00
CA VAL A 143 -15.30 -6.43 0.99
C VAL A 143 -16.16 -5.71 2.01
N GLU A 144 -17.47 -5.96 1.98
CA GLU A 144 -18.40 -5.30 2.90
C GLU A 144 -18.30 -5.91 4.30
N GLY A 145 -18.38 -5.07 5.34
CA GLY A 145 -18.57 -5.47 6.72
C GLY A 145 -20.06 -5.68 7.05
N ASP A 146 -20.34 -6.24 8.22
CA ASP A 146 -21.72 -6.51 8.65
C ASP A 146 -22.42 -5.25 9.14
N HIS A 147 -21.68 -4.16 9.42
CA HIS A 147 -22.15 -2.89 9.97
C HIS A 147 -22.95 -3.05 11.26
N ASP A 148 -22.51 -3.99 12.11
CA ASP A 148 -23.09 -4.20 13.42
C ASP A 148 -22.90 -2.99 14.34
N VAL A 149 -23.71 -2.93 15.38
CA VAL A 149 -23.60 -1.90 16.42
C VAL A 149 -22.21 -1.99 17.07
N ASN A 150 -21.59 -0.83 17.30
CA ASN A 150 -20.25 -0.71 17.92
C ASN A 150 -20.28 -1.00 19.43
N ASP A 151 -20.71 -2.21 19.82
CA ASP A 151 -20.83 -2.66 21.21
C ASP A 151 -19.82 -3.75 21.62
N GLY A 152 -18.93 -4.11 20.67
CA GLY A 152 -17.90 -5.12 20.90
C GLY A 152 -18.36 -6.58 20.73
N THR A 153 -19.53 -6.83 20.17
CA THR A 153 -20.06 -8.20 19.98
C THR A 153 -20.08 -8.70 18.54
N GLY A 154 -20.03 -7.79 17.55
CA GLY A 154 -20.16 -8.12 16.13
C GLY A 154 -18.98 -7.65 15.29
N GLU A 155 -19.25 -7.39 14.01
CA GLU A 155 -18.31 -6.81 13.06
C GLU A 155 -18.83 -5.45 12.60
N VAL A 156 -18.17 -4.37 13.05
CA VAL A 156 -18.56 -3.00 12.69
C VAL A 156 -18.23 -2.71 11.23
N THR A 157 -17.03 -3.07 10.79
CA THR A 157 -16.55 -2.80 9.44
C THR A 157 -15.36 -3.69 9.07
N LYS A 158 -14.97 -3.70 7.79
CA LYS A 158 -13.72 -4.31 7.29
C LYS A 158 -12.83 -3.23 6.68
N ILE A 159 -11.70 -2.97 7.30
CA ILE A 159 -10.76 -1.92 6.89
C ILE A 159 -9.55 -2.53 6.18
N PRO A 160 -9.28 -2.17 4.90
CA PRO A 160 -8.07 -2.59 4.21
C PRO A 160 -6.87 -1.87 4.83
N THR A 161 -5.87 -2.61 5.27
CA THR A 161 -4.71 -2.03 5.91
C THR A 161 -3.56 -1.82 4.92
N TYR A 162 -3.40 -2.73 3.95
CA TYR A 162 -2.47 -2.56 2.84
C TYR A 162 -2.81 -3.51 1.69
N GLY A 163 -2.39 -3.14 0.46
CA GLY A 163 -2.49 -3.99 -0.72
C GLY A 163 -1.14 -4.55 -1.16
N PHE A 164 -1.19 -5.63 -1.93
CA PHE A 164 -0.04 -6.19 -2.64
C PHE A 164 -0.51 -6.99 -3.86
N ALA A 165 0.43 -7.40 -4.71
CA ALA A 165 0.12 -8.20 -5.88
C ALA A 165 1.03 -9.43 -5.99
N VAL A 166 0.47 -10.51 -6.53
CA VAL A 166 1.21 -11.72 -6.90
C VAL A 166 0.78 -12.15 -8.29
N GLY A 167 1.69 -12.05 -9.25
CA GLY A 167 1.35 -12.18 -10.66
C GLY A 167 0.36 -11.09 -11.09
N ASP A 168 -0.77 -11.49 -11.60
CA ASP A 168 -1.89 -10.62 -12.00
C ASP A 168 -2.97 -10.46 -10.92
N ALA A 169 -2.85 -11.17 -9.81
CA ALA A 169 -3.80 -11.11 -8.69
C ALA A 169 -3.46 -9.97 -7.73
N LEU A 170 -4.47 -9.15 -7.44
CA LEU A 170 -4.44 -8.15 -6.39
C LEU A 170 -4.91 -8.78 -5.08
N TYR A 171 -4.27 -8.41 -3.99
CA TYR A 171 -4.65 -8.76 -2.63
C TYR A 171 -4.74 -7.51 -1.76
N ILE A 172 -5.65 -7.51 -0.81
CA ILE A 172 -5.63 -6.63 0.34
C ILE A 172 -5.60 -7.49 1.61
N LEU A 173 -4.78 -7.07 2.59
CA LEU A 173 -4.99 -7.50 3.96
C LEU A 173 -5.97 -6.51 4.59
N TYR A 174 -7.03 -7.05 5.22
CA TYR A 174 -8.01 -6.24 5.92
C TYR A 174 -8.16 -6.70 7.36
N MET A 175 -8.54 -5.78 8.24
CA MET A 175 -8.98 -6.11 9.60
C MET A 175 -10.51 -6.08 9.70
N SER A 176 -11.08 -7.10 10.35
CA SER A 176 -12.46 -7.12 10.80
C SER A 176 -12.54 -6.38 12.12
N VAL A 177 -13.09 -5.17 12.12
CA VAL A 177 -13.18 -4.34 13.31
C VAL A 177 -14.34 -4.79 14.18
N LYS A 178 -14.04 -5.08 15.43
CA LYS A 178 -15.02 -5.49 16.43
C LYS A 178 -15.57 -4.32 17.21
N HIS A 179 -14.71 -3.35 17.53
CA HIS A 179 -15.06 -2.20 18.35
C HIS A 179 -14.14 -1.01 18.06
N TRP A 180 -14.73 0.14 17.80
CA TRP A 180 -14.05 1.43 17.78
C TRP A 180 -14.11 2.04 19.19
N GLY A 181 -12.96 2.25 19.83
CA GLY A 181 -12.81 2.85 21.14
C GLY A 181 -12.42 4.33 21.07
N ASP A 182 -11.66 4.81 22.05
CA ASP A 182 -11.03 6.13 22.04
C ASP A 182 -10.13 6.31 20.81
N ALA A 183 -9.77 7.56 20.49
CA ALA A 183 -8.86 7.87 19.38
C ALA A 183 -7.59 7.00 19.41
N GLY A 184 -7.32 6.30 18.32
CA GLY A 184 -6.20 5.38 18.16
C GLY A 184 -6.37 4.03 18.89
N LYS A 185 -7.57 3.72 19.39
CA LYS A 185 -7.86 2.44 20.05
C LYS A 185 -9.02 1.75 19.37
N TRP A 186 -8.82 0.51 18.98
CA TRP A 186 -9.85 -0.37 18.47
C TRP A 186 -9.48 -1.83 18.68
N ASP A 187 -10.50 -2.68 18.69
CA ASP A 187 -10.36 -4.12 18.76
C ASP A 187 -10.75 -4.75 17.43
N ALA A 188 -10.02 -5.78 17.03
CA ALA A 188 -10.32 -6.56 15.85
C ALA A 188 -10.87 -7.94 16.21
N ASN A 189 -11.72 -8.50 15.34
CA ASN A 189 -12.09 -9.91 15.40
C ASN A 189 -10.95 -10.79 14.84
N TYR A 190 -10.38 -10.37 13.70
CA TYR A 190 -9.29 -11.02 12.99
C TYR A 190 -8.75 -10.08 11.91
N SER A 191 -7.63 -10.45 11.30
CA SER A 191 -7.24 -9.96 9.98
C SER A 191 -7.24 -11.11 8.97
N GLY A 192 -7.49 -10.79 7.70
CA GLY A 192 -7.59 -11.76 6.64
C GLY A 192 -7.27 -11.16 5.28
N LEU A 193 -7.27 -11.98 4.25
CA LEU A 193 -7.01 -11.55 2.88
C LEU A 193 -8.30 -11.52 2.05
N ALA A 194 -8.38 -10.54 1.16
CA ALA A 194 -9.28 -10.59 0.02
C ALA A 194 -8.47 -10.49 -1.28
N ARG A 195 -8.99 -11.11 -2.33
CA ARG A 195 -8.33 -11.23 -3.62
C ARG A 195 -9.23 -10.78 -4.75
N SER A 196 -8.63 -10.12 -5.74
CA SER A 196 -9.18 -9.87 -7.07
C SER A 196 -8.26 -10.48 -8.14
N THR A 197 -8.86 -11.09 -9.17
CA THR A 197 -8.14 -11.64 -10.35
C THR A 197 -8.59 -10.99 -11.66
N ASP A 198 -9.33 -9.90 -11.58
CA ASP A 198 -9.93 -9.19 -12.70
C ASP A 198 -9.63 -7.66 -12.65
N GLY A 199 -8.47 -7.30 -12.06
CA GLY A 199 -8.04 -5.90 -11.98
C GLY A 199 -8.88 -5.05 -11.02
N GLY A 200 -9.38 -5.64 -9.94
CA GLY A 200 -10.18 -4.96 -8.93
C GLY A 200 -11.68 -4.92 -9.21
N ALA A 201 -12.15 -5.44 -10.37
CA ALA A 201 -13.56 -5.38 -10.73
C ALA A 201 -14.46 -6.21 -9.79
N SER A 202 -13.92 -7.28 -9.23
CA SER A 202 -14.56 -8.06 -8.17
C SER A 202 -13.55 -8.56 -7.14
N TRP A 203 -14.01 -8.75 -5.92
CA TRP A 203 -13.18 -9.20 -4.80
C TRP A 203 -13.83 -10.38 -4.09
N THR A 204 -12.98 -11.26 -3.57
CA THR A 204 -13.39 -12.41 -2.76
C THR A 204 -12.62 -12.38 -1.45
N ALA A 205 -13.32 -12.21 -0.33
CA ALA A 205 -12.75 -12.45 0.98
C ALA A 205 -12.41 -13.95 1.12
N LEU A 206 -11.17 -14.25 1.49
CA LEU A 206 -10.71 -15.62 1.64
C LEU A 206 -11.07 -16.16 3.03
N ASP A 207 -11.40 -17.45 3.12
CA ASP A 207 -11.63 -18.11 4.40
C ASP A 207 -10.34 -18.30 5.19
N ALA A 208 -9.21 -18.42 4.51
CA ALA A 208 -7.85 -18.48 5.03
C ALA A 208 -6.89 -17.81 4.03
N PRO A 209 -5.73 -17.26 4.48
CA PRO A 209 -5.28 -17.20 5.88
C PRO A 209 -6.04 -16.17 6.72
N ARG A 210 -6.12 -16.43 8.03
CA ARG A 210 -6.65 -15.49 9.04
C ARG A 210 -5.76 -15.49 10.27
N TRP A 211 -5.56 -14.29 10.84
CA TRP A 211 -4.81 -14.08 12.08
C TRP A 211 -5.76 -13.59 13.16
N PRO A 212 -5.63 -14.07 14.42
CA PRO A 212 -6.48 -13.65 15.53
C PRO A 212 -6.46 -12.15 15.77
N GLY A 213 -7.57 -11.59 16.24
CA GLY A 213 -7.71 -10.14 16.49
C GLY A 213 -6.78 -9.57 17.56
N ASP A 214 -6.29 -10.41 18.46
CA ASP A 214 -5.29 -10.08 19.49
C ASP A 214 -3.83 -10.34 19.05
N SER A 215 -3.63 -10.67 17.78
CA SER A 215 -2.30 -10.87 17.22
C SER A 215 -1.62 -9.56 16.82
N ASN A 216 -0.31 -9.65 16.54
CA ASN A 216 0.45 -8.54 15.95
C ASN A 216 0.30 -8.45 14.42
N VAL A 217 -0.60 -9.22 13.80
CA VAL A 217 -0.83 -9.23 12.35
C VAL A 217 -2.21 -8.66 12.03
N ILE A 218 -2.49 -7.44 12.45
CA ILE A 218 -3.77 -6.77 12.22
C ILE A 218 -3.65 -5.68 11.16
N GLN A 219 -2.62 -4.85 11.25
CA GLN A 219 -2.30 -3.85 10.25
C GLN A 219 -0.91 -4.14 9.69
N VAL A 220 -0.71 -3.91 8.40
CA VAL A 220 0.55 -4.26 7.74
C VAL A 220 1.02 -3.16 6.78
N ALA A 221 2.32 -3.16 6.50
CA ALA A 221 2.90 -2.65 5.26
C ALA A 221 3.51 -3.83 4.50
N THR A 222 3.51 -3.79 3.19
CA THR A 222 4.03 -4.88 2.37
C THR A 222 5.10 -4.41 1.38
N ALA A 223 6.06 -5.29 1.08
CA ALA A 223 6.96 -5.12 -0.04
C ALA A 223 7.35 -6.49 -0.61
N GLN A 224 7.62 -6.53 -1.91
CA GLN A 224 8.18 -7.71 -2.54
C GLN A 224 9.71 -7.68 -2.41
N VAL A 225 10.28 -8.78 -1.93
CA VAL A 225 11.71 -8.89 -1.58
C VAL A 225 12.28 -10.19 -2.16
N THR A 226 13.43 -10.11 -2.82
CA THR A 226 14.18 -11.29 -3.24
C THR A 226 15.25 -11.62 -2.19
N GLU A 227 15.16 -12.79 -1.60
CA GLU A 227 16.12 -13.30 -0.63
C GLU A 227 16.57 -14.72 -1.04
N GLY A 228 17.88 -14.94 -1.15
CA GLY A 228 18.44 -16.23 -1.56
C GLY A 228 18.00 -16.70 -2.95
N GLY A 229 17.58 -15.81 -3.84
CA GLY A 229 17.06 -16.11 -5.18
C GLY A 229 15.58 -16.52 -5.20
N GLN A 230 14.87 -16.42 -4.09
CA GLN A 230 13.43 -16.63 -3.96
C GLN A 230 12.73 -15.30 -3.69
N ASP A 231 11.63 -15.05 -4.38
CA ASP A 231 10.78 -13.89 -4.14
C ASP A 231 9.78 -14.18 -3.02
N TYR A 232 9.65 -13.21 -2.12
CA TYR A 232 8.72 -13.21 -1.00
C TYR A 232 7.89 -11.93 -0.98
N ILE A 233 6.70 -12.00 -0.42
CA ILE A 233 6.01 -10.83 0.12
C ILE A 233 6.37 -10.74 1.60
N TYR A 234 6.95 -9.62 1.99
CA TYR A 234 7.25 -9.25 3.37
C TYR A 234 6.10 -8.41 3.92
N PHE A 235 5.77 -8.63 5.20
CA PHE A 235 4.74 -7.90 5.93
C PHE A 235 5.33 -7.38 7.23
N TRP A 236 5.51 -6.06 7.34
CA TRP A 236 5.75 -5.39 8.62
C TRP A 236 4.40 -5.19 9.28
N SER A 237 4.19 -5.78 10.43
CA SER A 237 2.87 -5.92 11.03
C SER A 237 2.81 -5.39 12.46
N ILE A 238 1.66 -4.81 12.81
CA ILE A 238 1.34 -4.27 14.12
C ILE A 238 -0.02 -4.79 14.60
N PRO A 239 -0.30 -4.74 15.93
CA PRO A 239 -1.61 -5.12 16.47
C PRO A 239 -2.72 -4.13 16.09
N ALA A 240 -3.94 -4.38 16.52
CA ALA A 240 -5.03 -3.44 16.47
C ALA A 240 -4.70 -2.18 17.30
N GLY A 241 -5.16 -1.02 16.82
CA GLY A 241 -4.84 0.26 17.46
C GLY A 241 -3.50 0.84 17.02
N ARG A 242 -3.03 1.89 17.72
CA ARG A 242 -1.81 2.64 17.41
C ARG A 242 -0.85 2.59 18.61
N PHE A 243 -0.52 1.42 19.12
CA PHE A 243 0.31 1.29 20.34
C PHE A 243 1.09 -0.02 20.42
N GLY A 244 1.40 -0.60 19.28
CA GLY A 244 2.17 -1.84 19.24
C GLY A 244 3.50 -1.69 18.51
N ALA A 245 4.41 -2.57 18.86
CA ALA A 245 5.68 -2.73 18.19
C ALA A 245 5.50 -3.44 16.83
N VAL A 246 6.41 -3.21 15.89
CA VAL A 246 6.40 -3.87 14.59
C VAL A 246 7.04 -5.25 14.69
N THR A 247 6.36 -6.27 14.18
CA THR A 247 6.91 -7.59 13.87
C THR A 247 7.02 -7.78 12.35
N LEU A 248 7.71 -8.82 11.91
CA LEU A 248 7.93 -9.08 10.50
C LEU A 248 7.56 -10.53 10.17
N MET A 249 6.79 -10.72 9.12
CA MET A 249 6.56 -12.03 8.53
C MET A 249 6.77 -11.98 7.01
N ARG A 250 6.91 -13.15 6.40
CA ARG A 250 7.00 -13.28 4.96
C ARG A 250 6.32 -14.55 4.47
N VAL A 251 6.00 -14.55 3.18
CA VAL A 251 5.45 -15.72 2.47
C VAL A 251 6.05 -15.77 1.06
N PRO A 252 6.32 -16.93 0.45
CA PRO A 252 6.71 -17.01 -0.94
C PRO A 252 5.74 -16.26 -1.85
N ALA A 253 6.27 -15.51 -2.83
CA ALA A 253 5.47 -14.63 -3.70
C ALA A 253 4.79 -15.44 -4.83
N ASP A 254 4.05 -16.47 -4.46
CA ASP A 254 3.18 -17.22 -5.35
C ASP A 254 1.79 -17.39 -4.73
N ARG A 255 0.80 -17.55 -5.60
CA ARG A 255 -0.61 -17.57 -5.17
C ARG A 255 -0.94 -18.69 -4.18
N ALA A 256 -0.38 -19.90 -4.39
CA ALA A 256 -0.69 -21.05 -3.53
C ALA A 256 -0.16 -20.80 -2.11
N SER A 257 1.06 -20.27 -1.99
CA SER A 257 1.68 -19.93 -0.72
C SER A 257 0.96 -18.77 0.00
N VAL A 258 0.60 -17.72 -0.73
CA VAL A 258 -0.10 -16.54 -0.13
C VAL A 258 -1.47 -16.95 0.44
N GLU A 259 -2.15 -17.93 -0.15
CA GLU A 259 -3.47 -18.39 0.30
C GLU A 259 -3.37 -19.55 1.32
N ASP A 260 -2.16 -19.93 1.77
CA ASP A 260 -1.90 -20.97 2.76
C ASP A 260 -1.23 -20.41 4.02
N LEU A 261 -1.93 -20.42 5.15
CA LEU A 261 -1.40 -19.91 6.43
C LEU A 261 -0.11 -20.63 6.87
N ASP A 262 0.03 -21.91 6.55
CA ASP A 262 1.20 -22.71 6.93
C ASP A 262 2.46 -22.35 6.13
N ALA A 263 2.32 -21.60 5.02
CA ALA A 263 3.45 -21.11 4.22
C ALA A 263 4.10 -19.83 4.79
N TYR A 264 3.42 -19.17 5.74
CA TYR A 264 3.95 -17.96 6.36
C TYR A 264 5.04 -18.27 7.39
N THR A 265 6.12 -17.49 7.34
CA THR A 265 7.18 -17.55 8.35
C THR A 265 7.37 -16.19 9.01
N TYR A 266 7.68 -16.23 10.30
CA TYR A 266 7.79 -15.08 11.19
C TYR A 266 9.26 -14.88 11.57
N PHE A 267 9.73 -13.64 11.51
CA PHE A 267 11.08 -13.30 11.96
C PHE A 267 11.23 -13.55 13.45
N ALA A 268 12.14 -14.45 13.82
CA ALA A 268 12.35 -14.88 15.21
C ALA A 268 13.67 -14.38 15.81
N GLY A 269 14.30 -13.38 15.16
CA GLY A 269 15.59 -12.84 15.57
C GLY A 269 16.69 -13.12 14.55
N THR A 270 17.94 -12.88 14.95
CA THR A 270 19.12 -13.09 14.09
C THR A 270 20.06 -14.11 14.69
N ALA A 271 20.70 -14.89 13.83
CA ALA A 271 21.76 -15.81 14.19
C ALA A 271 23.07 -15.06 14.57
N ALA A 272 24.08 -15.79 15.02
CA ALA A 272 25.37 -15.19 15.39
C ALA A 272 26.10 -14.53 14.21
N ASP A 273 25.86 -14.98 12.99
CA ASP A 273 26.33 -14.39 11.74
C ASP A 273 25.42 -13.27 11.22
N ARG A 274 24.40 -12.89 12.01
CA ARG A 274 23.38 -11.86 11.73
C ARG A 274 22.38 -12.19 10.62
N SER A 275 22.39 -13.41 10.09
CA SER A 275 21.33 -13.85 9.20
C SER A 275 19.99 -13.93 9.93
N PRO A 276 18.87 -13.68 9.25
CA PRO A 276 17.54 -13.76 9.87
C PRO A 276 17.17 -15.21 10.21
N ILE A 277 16.56 -15.40 11.37
CA ILE A 277 15.97 -16.68 11.76
C ILE A 277 14.47 -16.59 11.51
N TRP A 278 13.93 -17.54 10.75
CA TRP A 278 12.50 -17.60 10.43
C TRP A 278 11.86 -18.81 11.12
N SER A 279 10.69 -18.61 11.73
CA SER A 279 9.89 -19.64 12.38
C SER A 279 8.52 -19.77 11.71
N GLY A 280 7.99 -20.98 11.59
CA GLY A 280 6.61 -21.22 11.17
C GLY A 280 5.57 -20.88 12.26
N ARG A 281 5.99 -20.44 13.46
CA ARG A 281 5.07 -20.12 14.55
C ARG A 281 5.03 -18.63 14.81
N MET A 282 3.84 -18.03 14.72
CA MET A 282 3.62 -16.61 15.01
C MET A 282 4.07 -16.22 16.45
N SER A 283 3.95 -17.14 17.41
CA SER A 283 4.37 -16.89 18.80
C SER A 283 5.88 -16.66 18.98
N ASP A 284 6.68 -17.02 17.96
CA ASP A 284 8.13 -16.82 17.99
C ASP A 284 8.53 -15.46 17.36
N ALA A 285 7.56 -14.68 16.86
CA ALA A 285 7.83 -13.41 16.19
C ALA A 285 8.56 -12.43 17.11
N ALA A 286 9.73 -11.96 16.65
CA ALA A 286 10.52 -10.94 17.34
C ALA A 286 10.16 -9.54 16.83
N THR A 287 10.27 -8.57 17.73
CA THR A 287 10.12 -7.16 17.39
C THR A 287 11.26 -6.68 16.49
N VAL A 288 10.91 -5.96 15.43
CA VAL A 288 11.88 -5.30 14.53
C VAL A 288 11.95 -3.79 14.75
N VAL A 289 10.85 -3.18 15.19
CA VAL A 289 10.81 -1.76 15.62
C VAL A 289 9.98 -1.65 16.88
N ASP A 290 10.60 -1.16 17.94
CA ASP A 290 9.91 -0.85 19.21
C ASP A 290 9.16 0.49 19.10
N GLY A 291 8.07 0.60 19.84
CA GLY A 291 7.31 1.84 20.02
C GLY A 291 5.81 1.65 19.89
N THR A 292 5.13 2.78 19.83
CA THR A 292 3.71 2.90 19.53
C THR A 292 3.57 3.24 18.06
N ILE A 293 3.40 2.21 17.23
CA ILE A 293 3.35 2.38 15.78
C ILE A 293 1.89 2.27 15.33
N GLY A 294 1.40 3.30 14.65
CA GLY A 294 0.13 3.29 13.92
C GLY A 294 0.30 2.89 12.47
N GLU A 295 -0.68 3.16 11.65
CA GLU A 295 -0.71 2.83 10.22
C GLU A 295 0.64 3.13 9.57
N LEU A 296 1.24 2.10 8.96
CA LEU A 296 2.61 2.15 8.49
C LEU A 296 2.72 1.84 7.00
N SER A 297 3.79 2.33 6.40
CA SER A 297 4.20 2.04 5.02
C SER A 297 5.69 1.79 4.98
N VAL A 298 6.13 0.82 4.16
CA VAL A 298 7.55 0.49 4.02
C VAL A 298 7.90 0.36 2.54
N MET A 299 9.01 0.99 2.13
CA MET A 299 9.55 0.82 0.79
C MET A 299 11.07 0.89 0.78
N TRP A 300 11.66 0.43 -0.32
CA TRP A 300 13.08 0.64 -0.59
C TRP A 300 13.31 2.03 -1.21
N SER A 301 14.17 2.82 -0.58
CA SER A 301 14.63 4.10 -1.14
C SER A 301 15.89 3.88 -1.98
N THR A 302 15.78 4.09 -3.28
CA THR A 302 16.92 4.02 -4.21
C THR A 302 17.92 5.15 -3.95
N TYR A 303 17.46 6.31 -3.51
CA TYR A 303 18.30 7.46 -3.17
C TYR A 303 19.19 7.21 -1.95
N LEU A 304 18.62 6.65 -0.88
CA LEU A 304 19.36 6.30 0.33
C LEU A 304 20.11 4.96 0.19
N ASN A 305 19.65 4.08 -0.69
CA ASN A 305 20.01 2.67 -0.74
C ASN A 305 19.73 1.98 0.61
N ARG A 306 18.50 2.20 1.13
CA ARG A 306 18.00 1.77 2.43
C ARG A 306 16.50 1.54 2.39
N TRP A 307 16.01 0.74 3.33
CA TRP A 307 14.59 0.68 3.64
C TRP A 307 14.17 1.96 4.34
N ILE A 308 12.97 2.44 4.06
CA ILE A 308 12.33 3.51 4.81
C ILE A 308 10.94 3.07 5.23
N MET A 309 10.55 3.48 6.43
CA MET A 309 9.25 3.22 7.04
C MET A 309 8.64 4.55 7.47
N THR A 310 7.42 4.84 7.02
CA THR A 310 6.59 5.92 7.57
C THR A 310 5.48 5.34 8.42
N TYR A 311 5.04 6.05 9.44
CA TYR A 311 3.97 5.62 10.34
C TYR A 311 3.40 6.76 11.17
N SER A 312 2.22 6.53 11.75
CA SER A 312 1.56 7.46 12.67
C SER A 312 1.89 7.11 14.12
N ASP A 313 2.18 8.10 14.98
CA ASP A 313 2.31 7.95 16.42
C ASP A 313 1.97 9.26 17.14
N GLY A 314 1.16 9.19 18.19
CA GLY A 314 0.87 10.34 19.06
C GLY A 314 0.28 11.57 18.35
N GLY A 315 -0.35 11.38 17.18
CA GLY A 315 -0.91 12.46 16.38
C GLY A 315 0.09 13.12 15.42
N ASN A 316 1.32 12.61 15.32
CA ASN A 316 2.33 13.00 14.33
C ASN A 316 2.60 11.85 13.34
N ALA A 317 3.26 12.15 12.24
CA ALA A 317 3.83 11.16 11.33
C ALA A 317 5.36 11.16 11.46
N TYR A 318 5.94 9.97 11.36
CA TYR A 318 7.39 9.77 11.47
C TYR A 318 7.92 8.96 10.30
N ILE A 319 9.22 9.11 10.06
CA ILE A 319 10.00 8.29 9.12
C ILE A 319 11.19 7.67 9.83
N ARG A 320 11.51 6.42 9.47
CA ARG A 320 12.72 5.71 9.90
C ARG A 320 13.47 5.14 8.71
N GLU A 321 14.79 5.00 8.85
CA GLU A 321 15.65 4.26 7.95
C GLU A 321 15.95 2.88 8.54
N GLY A 322 15.87 1.82 7.70
CA GLY A 322 16.26 0.46 8.03
C GLY A 322 17.39 -0.04 7.12
N VAL A 323 18.38 -0.69 7.69
CA VAL A 323 19.50 -1.25 6.92
C VAL A 323 19.10 -2.53 6.20
N THR A 324 18.38 -3.41 6.90
CA THR A 324 17.72 -4.61 6.36
C THR A 324 16.24 -4.57 6.65
N PRO A 325 15.41 -5.44 6.08
CA PRO A 325 13.98 -5.51 6.40
C PRO A 325 13.69 -5.72 7.90
N TRP A 326 14.58 -6.42 8.59
CA TRP A 326 14.52 -6.69 10.03
C TRP A 326 15.36 -5.72 10.86
N GLY A 327 15.96 -4.68 10.23
CA GLY A 327 16.76 -3.65 10.90
C GLY A 327 18.29 -3.88 10.79
N PRO A 328 19.08 -3.15 11.57
CA PRO A 328 18.62 -2.14 12.53
C PRO A 328 17.85 -0.99 11.87
N TRP A 329 16.90 -0.42 12.61
CA TRP A 329 16.18 0.78 12.26
C TRP A 329 16.68 1.96 13.10
N ASN A 330 16.82 3.16 12.50
CA ASN A 330 17.26 4.35 13.22
C ASN A 330 16.17 4.87 14.18
N ALA A 331 16.52 5.88 14.99
CA ALA A 331 15.54 6.62 15.77
C ALA A 331 14.51 7.30 14.84
N PRO A 332 13.26 7.53 15.32
CA PRO A 332 12.24 8.21 14.52
C PRO A 332 12.67 9.64 14.20
N ILE A 333 12.40 10.05 12.97
CA ILE A 333 12.51 11.43 12.49
C ILE A 333 11.09 11.92 12.21
N GLU A 334 10.70 13.08 12.74
CA GLU A 334 9.38 13.64 12.48
C GLU A 334 9.23 13.96 11.00
N LEU A 335 8.19 13.42 10.38
CA LEU A 335 7.83 13.62 8.97
C LEU A 335 6.81 14.77 8.84
N ALA A 336 5.80 14.78 9.70
CA ALA A 336 4.76 15.80 9.75
C ALA A 336 4.22 15.95 11.18
N SER A 337 3.95 17.19 11.57
CA SER A 337 3.43 17.52 12.88
C SER A 337 1.90 17.61 12.87
N GLY A 338 1.24 17.07 13.89
CA GLY A 338 -0.18 17.27 14.13
C GLY A 338 -0.56 18.69 14.53
N SER A 339 0.41 19.56 14.87
CA SER A 339 0.15 20.99 15.04
C SER A 339 -0.07 21.71 13.71
N ASP A 340 0.58 21.26 12.64
CA ASP A 340 0.45 21.81 11.29
C ASP A 340 -0.69 21.15 10.52
N TYR A 341 -0.88 19.84 10.75
CA TYR A 341 -1.92 19.02 10.14
C TYR A 341 -2.77 18.30 11.19
N PRO A 342 -3.73 18.99 11.85
CA PRO A 342 -4.51 18.40 12.94
C PRO A 342 -5.27 17.14 12.53
N GLY A 343 -5.06 16.06 13.29
CA GLY A 343 -5.71 14.79 13.04
C GLY A 343 -5.11 13.99 11.89
N LEU A 344 -3.82 14.22 11.57
CA LEU A 344 -3.10 13.44 10.55
C LEU A 344 -2.92 11.96 10.95
N TYR A 345 -2.93 11.06 9.96
CA TYR A 345 -2.62 9.62 10.10
C TYR A 345 -2.41 8.97 8.72
N SER A 346 -1.98 7.70 8.72
CA SER A 346 -1.85 6.85 7.51
C SER A 346 -0.92 7.43 6.44
N PRO A 347 0.36 7.68 6.75
CA PRO A 347 1.32 8.18 5.76
C PRO A 347 1.81 7.03 4.86
N TYR A 348 1.13 6.76 3.73
CA TYR A 348 1.48 5.66 2.82
C TYR A 348 2.27 6.12 1.62
N MET A 349 3.44 5.52 1.44
CA MET A 349 4.36 5.73 0.31
C MET A 349 4.15 4.70 -0.79
N SER A 350 4.62 5.02 -2.00
CA SER A 350 4.77 4.06 -3.09
C SER A 350 6.10 4.28 -3.81
N PRO A 351 6.86 3.23 -4.14
CA PRO A 351 8.10 3.36 -4.90
C PRO A 351 7.89 3.90 -6.32
N ARG A 352 6.64 3.91 -6.84
CA ARG A 352 6.30 4.53 -8.12
C ARG A 352 6.39 6.06 -8.07
N TYR A 353 6.05 6.66 -6.94
CA TYR A 353 5.90 8.10 -6.82
C TYR A 353 7.09 8.73 -6.11
N VAL A 354 8.17 8.88 -6.87
CA VAL A 354 9.41 9.53 -6.44
C VAL A 354 9.92 10.45 -7.54
N ALA A 355 10.64 11.50 -7.16
CA ALA A 355 11.30 12.43 -8.08
C ALA A 355 12.74 12.68 -7.64
N ASP A 356 13.50 13.44 -8.43
CA ASP A 356 14.89 13.83 -8.15
C ASP A 356 15.80 12.62 -7.79
N GLY A 357 15.66 11.53 -8.57
CA GLY A 357 16.41 10.30 -8.33
C GLY A 357 16.05 9.59 -7.03
N GLY A 358 14.83 9.80 -6.52
CA GLY A 358 14.31 9.23 -5.28
C GLY A 358 14.57 10.08 -4.03
N ARG A 359 15.18 11.27 -4.18
CA ARG A 359 15.34 12.24 -3.08
C ARG A 359 13.98 12.75 -2.62
N LYS A 360 13.12 13.16 -3.55
CA LYS A 360 11.74 13.55 -3.28
C LYS A 360 10.85 12.32 -3.32
N ILE A 361 10.11 12.09 -2.23
CA ILE A 361 9.09 11.04 -2.15
C ILE A 361 7.71 11.68 -2.03
N TYR A 362 6.72 10.98 -2.57
CA TYR A 362 5.32 11.37 -2.46
C TYR A 362 4.55 10.30 -1.69
N PHE A 363 3.54 10.72 -0.93
CA PHE A 363 2.76 9.82 -0.09
C PHE A 363 1.36 10.38 0.16
N THR A 364 0.43 9.48 0.45
CA THR A 364 -0.89 9.86 0.97
C THR A 364 -0.79 10.11 2.47
N MET A 365 -1.63 10.99 2.98
CA MET A 365 -1.87 11.16 4.41
C MET A 365 -3.32 11.60 4.61
N SER A 366 -3.99 10.99 5.57
CA SER A 366 -5.37 11.31 5.90
C SER A 366 -5.43 12.36 6.99
N LEU A 367 -6.46 13.20 6.94
CA LEU A 367 -6.80 14.14 8.02
C LEU A 367 -8.18 13.79 8.57
N TRP A 368 -8.25 13.51 9.86
CA TRP A 368 -9.48 13.07 10.53
C TRP A 368 -10.62 14.07 10.45
N GLY A 369 -10.34 15.38 10.63
CA GLY A 369 -11.37 16.41 10.63
C GLY A 369 -12.23 16.41 9.36
N PRO A 370 -11.64 16.64 8.17
CA PRO A 370 -12.35 16.56 6.90
C PRO A 370 -12.68 15.12 6.48
N TYR A 371 -12.04 14.13 7.09
CA TYR A 371 -12.11 12.71 6.75
C TYR A 371 -11.86 12.45 5.26
N ASN A 372 -10.69 12.93 4.81
CA ASN A 372 -10.27 12.84 3.41
C ASN A 372 -8.77 12.58 3.28
N VAL A 373 -8.37 12.11 2.11
CA VAL A 373 -7.00 11.75 1.77
C VAL A 373 -6.36 12.89 1.00
N PHE A 374 -5.14 13.22 1.38
CA PHE A 374 -4.31 14.26 0.80
C PHE A 374 -3.01 13.68 0.26
N TRP A 375 -2.47 14.34 -0.75
CA TRP A 375 -1.21 14.02 -1.39
C TRP A 375 -0.13 14.96 -0.90
N PHE A 376 0.96 14.40 -0.41
CA PHE A 376 2.09 15.14 0.13
C PHE A 376 3.37 14.79 -0.60
N SER A 377 4.33 15.71 -0.56
CA SER A 377 5.72 15.44 -0.95
C SER A 377 6.67 15.91 0.13
N VAL A 378 7.84 15.26 0.20
CA VAL A 378 8.93 15.61 1.12
C VAL A 378 10.26 15.25 0.48
N ASP A 379 11.30 16.01 0.79
CA ASP A 379 12.67 15.70 0.40
C ASP A 379 13.39 14.95 1.51
N LEU A 380 14.10 13.89 1.14
CA LEU A 380 14.95 13.12 2.05
C LEU A 380 16.32 13.80 2.15
N ASP A 381 16.75 14.15 3.35
CA ASP A 381 18.05 14.73 3.61
C ASP A 381 19.06 13.61 3.95
N ARG A 382 20.08 13.48 3.09
CA ARG A 382 21.05 12.41 3.19
C ARG A 382 22.40 12.94 3.65
N ARG A 383 23.01 12.25 4.62
CA ARG A 383 24.40 12.47 5.02
C ARG A 383 25.33 12.24 3.84
N SER A 384 26.22 13.21 3.65
CA SER A 384 27.26 13.22 2.60
C SER A 384 28.35 12.17 2.83
#